data_50ce3df9b8c5ab96e8c7fdd76d751927
#
_entry.id   50ce3df9b8c5ab96e8c7fdd76d751927
#
_cell.length_a   1.000
_cell.length_b   1.000
_cell.length_c   1.000
_cell.angle_alpha   90.00
_cell.angle_beta   90.00
_cell.angle_gamma   90.00
#
_symmetry.space_group_name_H-M   'P 1'
#
loop_
_entity.id
_entity.type
_entity.pdbx_description
1 polymer ?
#
loop_
_entity_poly.entity_id
_entity_poly.type
_entity_poly.pdbx_seq_one_letter_code
_entity_poly.pdbx_strand_id
1 'polypeptide(L)'
;MYKIMISSIAIFLLVGCTSEKSISYKSNMFQSVSPQEAVLVQKGENKNFCVRCGMDLVKYYKTSHSAMHNDTLYQYCSIHCLQDHLNEGIVLKNPKVVDIDTLKFIDATKAYYVVGSQKNGTMSMISKYAFSKEADAKDFRDKFGGEIADFYKVLNITKKDFKHRR
;
A
#
# COMPACT_ATOMS: atom_id res chain seq x y z
N MET A 1 -48.09 46.16 -46.68
CA MET A 1 -48.10 45.70 -45.28
C MET A 1 -47.49 44.27 -45.24
N TYR A 2 -46.17 44.17 -44.93
CA TYR A 2 -45.46 42.91 -44.84
C TYR A 2 -45.41 42.49 -43.36
N LYS A 3 -46.01 41.33 -43.03
CA LYS A 3 -45.87 40.72 -41.69
C LYS A 3 -44.64 39.86 -41.65
N ILE A 4 -43.65 40.25 -40.85
CA ILE A 4 -42.46 39.48 -40.58
C ILE A 4 -42.80 38.50 -39.46
N MET A 5 -42.81 37.19 -39.77
CA MET A 5 -42.88 36.10 -38.78
C MET A 5 -41.48 35.81 -38.27
N ILE A 6 -41.25 36.09 -37.00
CA ILE A 6 -40.01 35.73 -36.31
C ILE A 6 -40.20 34.30 -35.77
N SER A 7 -39.49 33.37 -36.38
CA SER A 7 -39.43 31.98 -35.93
C SER A 7 -38.38 31.85 -34.84
N SER A 8 -38.82 31.59 -33.59
CA SER A 8 -37.92 31.33 -32.47
C SER A 8 -37.38 29.89 -32.53
N ILE A 9 -36.11 29.78 -32.87
CA ILE A 9 -35.39 28.47 -32.78
C ILE A 9 -34.93 28.27 -31.32
N ALA A 10 -35.61 27.37 -30.62
CA ALA A 10 -35.18 26.93 -29.30
C ALA A 10 -34.00 25.93 -29.43
N ILE A 11 -32.79 26.37 -29.07
CA ILE A 11 -31.63 25.51 -28.99
C ILE A 11 -31.70 24.74 -27.67
N PHE A 12 -32.01 23.45 -27.74
CA PHE A 12 -31.90 22.52 -26.62
C PHE A 12 -30.44 22.13 -26.44
N LEU A 13 -29.77 22.71 -25.44
CA LEU A 13 -28.47 22.25 -24.97
C LEU A 13 -28.66 20.94 -24.19
N LEU A 14 -28.35 19.81 -24.82
CA LEU A 14 -28.23 18.53 -24.18
C LEU A 14 -26.93 18.53 -23.37
N VAL A 15 -27.02 18.80 -22.06
CA VAL A 15 -25.95 18.54 -21.11
C VAL A 15 -25.86 17.04 -20.92
N GLY A 16 -25.00 16.38 -21.69
CA GLY A 16 -24.66 14.98 -21.49
C GLY A 16 -23.82 14.83 -20.23
N CYS A 17 -24.44 14.38 -19.13
CA CYS A 17 -23.70 13.84 -17.98
C CYS A 17 -23.01 12.54 -18.43
N THR A 18 -21.75 12.61 -18.79
CA THR A 18 -20.89 11.43 -18.90
C THR A 18 -20.63 10.93 -17.49
N SER A 19 -21.40 9.93 -17.07
CA SER A 19 -21.11 9.14 -15.88
C SER A 19 -19.84 8.35 -16.16
N GLU A 20 -18.69 8.81 -15.62
CA GLU A 20 -17.49 8.01 -15.56
C GLU A 20 -17.79 6.76 -14.71
N LYS A 21 -18.00 5.64 -15.38
CA LYS A 21 -17.98 4.33 -14.74
C LYS A 21 -16.59 4.12 -14.14
N SER A 22 -16.44 4.37 -12.85
CA SER A 22 -15.29 3.93 -12.10
C SER A 22 -15.23 2.41 -12.22
N ILE A 23 -14.26 1.91 -12.99
CA ILE A 23 -13.95 0.48 -13.06
C ILE A 23 -13.47 0.09 -11.66
N SER A 24 -14.35 -0.54 -10.88
CA SER A 24 -14.00 -1.13 -9.59
C SER A 24 -13.01 -2.26 -9.85
N TYR A 25 -11.73 -1.96 -9.70
CA TYR A 25 -10.66 -2.95 -9.76
C TYR A 25 -10.73 -3.79 -8.47
N LYS A 26 -11.59 -4.81 -8.47
CA LYS A 26 -11.70 -5.77 -7.38
C LYS A 26 -10.53 -6.75 -7.50
N SER A 27 -9.37 -6.37 -6.98
CA SER A 27 -8.25 -7.30 -6.84
C SER A 27 -8.63 -8.38 -5.82
N ASN A 28 -8.59 -9.66 -6.23
CA ASN A 28 -8.80 -10.80 -5.33
C ASN A 28 -7.61 -11.06 -4.38
N MET A 29 -6.59 -10.21 -4.43
CA MET A 29 -5.39 -10.34 -3.60
C MET A 29 -5.64 -9.78 -2.20
N PHE A 30 -5.26 -10.55 -1.17
CA PHE A 30 -5.40 -10.11 0.22
C PHE A 30 -4.65 -8.81 0.52
N GLN A 31 -3.52 -8.56 -0.15
CA GLN A 31 -2.67 -7.38 0.04
C GLN A 31 -3.28 -6.10 -0.53
N SER A 32 -4.24 -6.21 -1.43
CA SER A 32 -4.81 -5.06 -2.13
C SER A 32 -5.90 -4.35 -1.32
N VAL A 33 -6.10 -3.09 -1.65
CA VAL A 33 -7.21 -2.26 -1.20
C VAL A 33 -7.81 -1.51 -2.41
N SER A 34 -8.91 -0.81 -2.22
CA SER A 34 -9.38 0.13 -3.25
C SER A 34 -8.45 1.36 -3.33
N PRO A 35 -8.35 2.04 -4.47
CA PRO A 35 -7.53 3.25 -4.59
C PRO A 35 -7.87 4.34 -3.58
N GLN A 36 -9.13 4.42 -3.14
CA GLN A 36 -9.61 5.41 -2.18
C GLN A 36 -9.16 5.12 -0.74
N GLU A 37 -8.85 3.86 -0.43
CA GLU A 37 -8.36 3.44 0.89
C GLU A 37 -6.84 3.55 1.02
N ALA A 38 -6.12 3.56 -0.11
CA ALA A 38 -4.67 3.62 -0.11
C ALA A 38 -4.16 5.04 0.19
N VAL A 39 -3.32 5.17 1.21
CA VAL A 39 -2.57 6.40 1.50
C VAL A 39 -1.20 6.30 0.85
N LEU A 40 -0.97 7.12 -0.19
CA LEU A 40 0.32 7.21 -0.87
C LEU A 40 1.09 8.39 -0.29
N VAL A 41 2.16 8.12 0.43
CA VAL A 41 2.90 9.14 1.22
C VAL A 41 4.07 9.75 0.48
N GLN A 42 4.60 9.10 -0.55
CA GLN A 42 5.66 9.67 -1.39
C GLN A 42 5.08 10.65 -2.44
N LYS A 43 5.92 11.53 -2.97
CA LYS A 43 5.57 12.57 -3.95
C LYS A 43 6.11 12.23 -5.34
N GLY A 44 5.64 12.98 -6.36
CA GLY A 44 6.12 12.89 -7.74
C GLY A 44 5.23 12.03 -8.65
N GLU A 45 5.63 11.91 -9.90
CA GLU A 45 4.87 11.18 -10.93
C GLU A 45 4.73 9.68 -10.62
N ASN A 46 5.77 9.08 -10.04
CA ASN A 46 5.82 7.66 -9.68
C ASN A 46 5.29 7.35 -8.27
N LYS A 47 4.50 8.25 -7.65
CA LYS A 47 4.01 8.09 -6.28
C LYS A 47 3.19 6.80 -6.04
N ASN A 48 2.65 6.22 -7.09
CA ASN A 48 1.84 5.00 -7.04
C ASN A 48 2.68 3.72 -7.00
N PHE A 49 3.99 3.81 -7.19
CA PHE A 49 4.85 2.66 -7.35
C PHE A 49 5.94 2.59 -6.28
N CYS A 50 6.27 1.38 -5.86
CA CYS A 50 7.35 1.13 -4.91
C CYS A 50 8.67 1.69 -5.45
N VAL A 51 9.33 2.55 -4.67
CA VAL A 51 10.60 3.19 -5.05
C VAL A 51 11.74 2.21 -5.37
N ARG A 52 11.66 0.96 -4.90
CA ARG A 52 12.71 -0.05 -5.10
C ARG A 52 12.44 -1.00 -6.25
N CYS A 53 11.22 -1.49 -6.38
CA CYS A 53 10.90 -2.57 -7.31
C CYS A 53 9.80 -2.21 -8.34
N GLY A 54 9.24 -1.00 -8.27
CA GLY A 54 8.21 -0.54 -9.20
C GLY A 54 6.83 -1.20 -9.04
N MET A 55 6.60 -2.02 -8.00
CA MET A 55 5.29 -2.64 -7.77
C MET A 55 4.25 -1.60 -7.35
N ASP A 56 3.02 -1.76 -7.83
CA ASP A 56 1.87 -0.92 -7.51
C ASP A 56 1.56 -0.95 -6.01
N LEU A 57 1.61 0.22 -5.37
CA LEU A 57 1.43 0.37 -3.92
C LEU A 57 -0.03 0.19 -3.47
N VAL A 58 -1.02 0.39 -4.33
CA VAL A 58 -2.43 0.11 -4.03
C VAL A 58 -2.67 -1.40 -4.01
N LYS A 59 -2.11 -2.10 -4.99
CA LYS A 59 -2.20 -3.56 -5.11
C LYS A 59 -1.52 -4.29 -3.96
N TYR A 60 -0.47 -3.73 -3.38
CA TYR A 60 0.30 -4.33 -2.28
C TYR A 60 0.25 -3.48 -1.01
N TYR A 61 -0.85 -2.73 -0.83
CA TYR A 61 -0.95 -1.71 0.20
C TYR A 61 -0.82 -2.25 1.63
N LYS A 62 -1.47 -3.36 1.95
CA LYS A 62 -1.49 -3.95 3.31
C LYS A 62 -0.12 -4.42 3.82
N THR A 63 0.88 -4.49 2.95
CA THR A 63 2.25 -4.80 3.33
C THR A 63 3.18 -3.60 3.17
N SER A 64 2.64 -2.43 2.81
CA SER A 64 3.43 -1.23 2.57
C SER A 64 4.14 -0.72 3.81
N HIS A 65 5.37 -0.28 3.58
CA HIS A 65 6.19 0.44 4.56
C HIS A 65 6.54 1.83 4.01
N SER A 66 6.93 2.73 4.89
CA SER A 66 7.53 4.01 4.49
C SER A 66 8.66 4.38 5.44
N ALA A 67 9.63 5.16 4.97
CA ALA A 67 10.69 5.70 5.79
C ALA A 67 11.29 6.96 5.15
N MET A 68 11.94 7.78 5.93
CA MET A 68 12.61 9.01 5.47
C MET A 68 14.11 8.78 5.28
N HIS A 69 14.66 9.35 4.20
CA HIS A 69 16.08 9.50 3.99
C HIS A 69 16.33 10.88 3.37
N ASN A 70 17.24 11.67 3.95
CA ASN A 70 17.60 13.02 3.49
C ASN A 70 16.34 13.86 3.16
N ASP A 71 15.42 13.98 4.12
CA ASP A 71 14.15 14.73 4.04
C ASP A 71 13.18 14.26 2.94
N THR A 72 13.50 13.18 2.25
CA THR A 72 12.60 12.53 1.27
C THR A 72 11.89 11.35 1.91
N LEU A 73 10.56 11.32 1.75
CA LEU A 73 9.73 10.21 2.21
C LEU A 73 9.56 9.19 1.09
N TYR A 74 10.01 7.98 1.35
CA TYR A 74 9.91 6.83 0.45
C TYR A 74 8.81 5.88 0.89
N GLN A 75 8.13 5.26 -0.07
CA GLN A 75 7.15 4.20 0.19
C GLN A 75 7.57 2.91 -0.53
N TYR A 76 7.46 1.81 0.18
CA TYR A 76 7.86 0.46 -0.23
C TYR A 76 6.63 -0.45 -0.23
N CYS A 77 6.53 -1.37 -1.18
CA CYS A 77 5.45 -2.35 -1.21
C CYS A 77 5.53 -3.38 -0.06
N SER A 78 6.70 -3.51 0.59
CA SER A 78 6.91 -4.44 1.70
C SER A 78 8.18 -4.09 2.48
N ILE A 79 8.33 -4.70 3.66
CA ILE A 79 9.57 -4.62 4.45
C ILE A 79 10.78 -5.21 3.70
N HIS A 80 10.55 -6.09 2.72
CA HIS A 80 11.61 -6.63 1.87
C HIS A 80 12.29 -5.51 1.06
N CYS A 81 11.51 -4.65 0.42
CA CYS A 81 12.02 -3.50 -0.33
C CYS A 81 12.65 -2.42 0.59
N LEU A 82 12.13 -2.25 1.81
CA LEU A 82 12.76 -1.39 2.81
C LEU A 82 14.12 -1.95 3.22
N GLN A 83 14.24 -3.26 3.50
CA GLN A 83 15.50 -3.91 3.84
C GLN A 83 16.51 -3.88 2.68
N ASP A 84 16.04 -4.02 1.44
CA ASP A 84 16.87 -3.89 0.25
C ASP A 84 17.54 -2.50 0.18
N HIS A 85 16.80 -1.45 0.49
CA HIS A 85 17.31 -0.09 0.54
C HIS A 85 18.33 0.10 1.69
N LEU A 86 18.08 -0.50 2.87
CA LEU A 86 19.06 -0.52 3.98
C LEU A 86 20.35 -1.27 3.62
N ASN A 87 20.28 -2.30 2.77
CA ASN A 87 21.46 -3.07 2.33
C ASN A 87 22.42 -2.25 1.46
N GLU A 88 21.98 -1.13 0.89
CA GLU A 88 22.83 -0.16 0.18
C GLU A 88 23.63 0.76 1.13
N GLY A 89 23.48 0.58 2.45
CA GLY A 89 24.19 1.36 3.47
C GLY A 89 23.55 2.70 3.79
N ILE A 90 22.34 2.96 3.31
CA ILE A 90 21.62 4.19 3.64
C ILE A 90 20.98 4.11 5.02
N VAL A 91 20.82 5.28 5.67
CA VAL A 91 20.15 5.41 6.95
C VAL A 91 18.71 5.83 6.72
N LEU A 92 17.76 4.97 7.08
CA LEU A 92 16.34 5.25 7.05
C LEU A 92 15.85 5.68 8.44
N LYS A 93 15.08 6.77 8.50
CA LYS A 93 14.51 7.33 9.73
C LYS A 93 12.98 7.17 9.73
N ASN A 94 12.40 7.13 10.94
CA ASN A 94 10.96 7.11 11.17
C ASN A 94 10.23 6.04 10.33
N PRO A 95 10.64 4.75 10.42
CA PRO A 95 9.99 3.70 9.65
C PRO A 95 8.53 3.56 10.08
N LYS A 96 7.63 3.49 9.10
CA LYS A 96 6.21 3.23 9.31
C LYS A 96 5.78 2.01 8.51
N VAL A 97 4.68 1.41 8.93
CA VAL A 97 4.05 0.26 8.27
C VAL A 97 2.53 0.45 8.26
N VAL A 98 1.87 -0.11 7.28
CA VAL A 98 0.40 -0.13 7.25
C VAL A 98 -0.11 -1.16 8.27
N ASP A 99 -0.94 -0.69 9.21
CA ASP A 99 -1.79 -1.54 10.05
C ASP A 99 -2.92 -2.11 9.18
N ILE A 100 -3.01 -3.43 9.08
CA ILE A 100 -3.95 -4.05 8.13
C ILE A 100 -5.41 -3.91 8.51
N ASP A 101 -5.72 -3.64 9.78
CA ASP A 101 -7.11 -3.47 10.24
C ASP A 101 -7.62 -2.05 10.00
N THR A 102 -6.78 -1.05 10.22
CA THR A 102 -7.17 0.35 10.06
C THR A 102 -6.77 0.95 8.73
N LEU A 103 -5.90 0.28 7.97
CA LEU A 103 -5.27 0.74 6.72
C LEU A 103 -4.48 2.04 6.87
N LYS A 104 -4.04 2.38 8.10
CA LYS A 104 -3.25 3.57 8.40
C LYS A 104 -1.79 3.24 8.61
N PHE A 105 -0.91 4.18 8.28
CA PHE A 105 0.49 4.09 8.63
C PHE A 105 0.71 4.30 10.12
N ILE A 106 1.32 3.33 10.80
CA ILE A 106 1.73 3.34 12.19
C ILE A 106 3.25 3.29 12.31
N ASP A 107 3.80 3.57 13.49
CA ASP A 107 5.23 3.40 13.80
C ASP A 107 5.61 1.92 13.67
N ALA A 108 6.48 1.59 12.72
CA ALA A 108 6.88 0.21 12.46
C ALA A 108 7.63 -0.42 13.66
N THR A 109 8.34 0.40 14.45
CA THR A 109 9.11 -0.08 15.61
C THR A 109 8.24 -0.47 16.81
N LYS A 110 6.97 -0.03 16.81
CA LYS A 110 5.96 -0.32 17.85
C LYS A 110 4.88 -1.29 17.36
N ALA A 111 4.92 -1.67 16.09
CA ALA A 111 3.94 -2.57 15.50
C ALA A 111 4.17 -4.03 15.91
N TYR A 112 3.07 -4.77 16.02
CA TYR A 112 3.06 -6.23 16.17
C TYR A 112 2.97 -6.85 14.77
N TYR A 113 3.96 -7.67 14.39
CA TYR A 113 3.95 -8.36 13.10
C TYR A 113 3.51 -9.80 13.26
N VAL A 114 2.73 -10.29 12.29
CA VAL A 114 2.50 -11.74 12.11
C VAL A 114 3.31 -12.18 10.90
N VAL A 115 4.23 -13.12 11.11
CA VAL A 115 5.19 -13.62 10.14
C VAL A 115 4.86 -15.06 9.77
N GLY A 116 4.83 -15.37 8.48
CA GLY A 116 4.64 -16.76 8.00
C GLY A 116 3.21 -17.24 8.06
N SER A 117 2.23 -16.35 8.00
CA SER A 117 0.81 -16.74 7.90
C SER A 117 0.49 -17.39 6.55
N GLN A 118 -0.67 -18.05 6.46
CA GLN A 118 -1.20 -18.63 5.21
C GLN A 118 -1.55 -17.59 4.13
N LYS A 119 -1.55 -16.29 4.48
CA LYS A 119 -1.71 -15.22 3.49
C LYS A 119 -0.41 -15.02 2.71
N ASN A 120 -0.54 -14.72 1.42
CA ASN A 120 0.62 -14.50 0.57
C ASN A 120 1.49 -13.35 1.06
N GLY A 121 2.80 -13.52 1.01
CA GLY A 121 3.77 -12.44 1.23
C GLY A 121 3.87 -11.51 0.01
N THR A 122 4.54 -10.37 0.21
CA THR A 122 4.91 -9.44 -0.86
C THR A 122 6.44 -9.41 -0.96
N MET A 123 6.97 -9.71 -2.14
CA MET A 123 8.42 -9.84 -2.40
C MET A 123 9.13 -10.96 -1.59
N SER A 124 8.37 -11.81 -0.90
CA SER A 124 8.89 -12.92 -0.09
C SER A 124 7.81 -14.01 -0.02
N MET A 125 8.21 -15.27 0.06
CA MET A 125 7.30 -16.39 0.33
C MET A 125 6.78 -16.34 1.77
N ILE A 126 7.53 -15.69 2.68
CA ILE A 126 7.14 -15.52 4.07
C ILE A 126 6.35 -14.22 4.21
N SER A 127 5.07 -14.33 4.54
CA SER A 127 4.21 -13.18 4.77
C SER A 127 4.63 -12.39 6.01
N LYS A 128 4.41 -11.07 5.98
CA LYS A 128 4.73 -10.16 7.10
C LYS A 128 3.66 -9.06 7.13
N TYR A 129 2.70 -9.21 8.03
CA TYR A 129 1.59 -8.27 8.22
C TYR A 129 1.68 -7.58 9.56
N ALA A 130 1.37 -6.31 9.63
CA ALA A 130 1.53 -5.50 10.83
C ALA A 130 0.21 -5.03 11.42
N PHE A 131 0.19 -4.85 12.73
CA PHE A 131 -0.96 -4.45 13.54
C PHE A 131 -0.54 -3.41 14.57
N SER A 132 -1.42 -2.48 14.86
CA SER A 132 -1.23 -1.49 15.94
C SER A 132 -1.47 -2.08 17.32
N LYS A 133 -2.30 -3.13 17.42
CA LYS A 133 -2.67 -3.78 18.67
C LYS A 133 -2.25 -5.24 18.68
N GLU A 134 -1.75 -5.70 19.83
CA GLU A 134 -1.35 -7.09 20.02
C GLU A 134 -2.54 -8.05 19.90
N ALA A 135 -3.73 -7.65 20.37
CA ALA A 135 -4.93 -8.46 20.26
C ALA A 135 -5.27 -8.78 18.80
N ASP A 136 -5.27 -7.77 17.93
CA ASP A 136 -5.58 -7.93 16.49
C ASP A 136 -4.54 -8.82 15.79
N ALA A 137 -3.26 -8.71 16.20
CA ALA A 137 -2.20 -9.61 15.71
C ALA A 137 -2.41 -11.06 16.17
N LYS A 138 -2.85 -11.28 17.41
CA LYS A 138 -3.18 -12.62 17.95
C LYS A 138 -4.36 -13.22 17.20
N ASP A 139 -5.43 -12.47 17.00
CA ASP A 139 -6.62 -12.92 16.26
C ASP A 139 -6.27 -13.30 14.82
N PHE A 140 -5.44 -12.51 14.17
CA PHE A 140 -4.96 -12.81 12.82
C PHE A 140 -4.10 -14.08 12.79
N ARG A 141 -3.15 -14.24 13.72
CA ARG A 141 -2.32 -15.44 13.87
C ARG A 141 -3.18 -16.68 14.11
N ASP A 142 -4.15 -16.59 15.00
CA ASP A 142 -4.99 -17.74 15.36
C ASP A 142 -5.85 -18.19 14.16
N LYS A 143 -6.26 -17.24 13.31
CA LYS A 143 -7.04 -17.50 12.09
C LYS A 143 -6.20 -18.00 10.91
N PHE A 144 -4.97 -17.48 10.74
CA PHE A 144 -4.18 -17.67 9.52
C PHE A 144 -2.80 -18.30 9.78
N GLY A 145 -2.49 -18.65 11.01
CA GLY A 145 -1.17 -19.15 11.39
C GLY A 145 -0.09 -18.07 11.43
N GLY A 146 1.14 -18.50 11.62
CA GLY A 146 2.31 -17.65 11.71
C GLY A 146 2.75 -17.39 13.16
N GLU A 147 3.75 -16.52 13.32
CA GLU A 147 4.33 -16.15 14.62
C GLU A 147 4.30 -14.63 14.80
N ILE A 148 4.06 -14.17 16.05
CA ILE A 148 4.15 -12.75 16.39
C ILE A 148 5.63 -12.39 16.57
N ALA A 149 6.01 -11.24 15.98
CA ALA A 149 7.36 -10.71 16.03
C ALA A 149 7.34 -9.18 16.10
N ASP A 150 8.42 -8.60 16.61
CA ASP A 150 8.68 -7.17 16.52
C ASP A 150 9.36 -6.80 15.19
N PHE A 151 9.48 -5.50 14.94
CA PHE A 151 10.08 -4.94 13.73
C PHE A 151 11.52 -5.45 13.48
N TYR A 152 12.35 -5.52 14.51
CA TYR A 152 13.76 -5.89 14.38
C TYR A 152 13.93 -7.38 14.06
N LYS A 153 13.12 -8.24 14.69
CA LYS A 153 13.05 -9.66 14.35
C LYS A 153 12.60 -9.85 12.90
N VAL A 154 11.62 -9.08 12.44
CA VAL A 154 11.15 -9.14 11.04
C VAL A 154 12.21 -8.67 10.06
N LEU A 155 12.94 -7.59 10.36
CA LEU A 155 14.08 -7.17 9.54
C LEU A 155 15.16 -8.26 9.43
N ASN A 156 15.50 -8.94 10.55
CA ASN A 156 16.46 -10.04 10.54
C ASN A 156 15.99 -11.23 9.68
N ILE A 157 14.72 -11.60 9.79
CA ILE A 157 14.11 -12.64 8.93
C ILE A 157 14.23 -12.22 7.47
N THR A 158 13.84 -10.98 7.15
CA THR A 158 13.90 -10.45 5.79
C THR A 158 15.33 -10.44 5.23
N LYS A 159 16.31 -10.06 6.03
CA LYS A 159 17.73 -10.09 5.64
C LYS A 159 18.23 -11.51 5.30
N LYS A 160 17.73 -12.54 5.99
CA LYS A 160 18.04 -13.95 5.68
C LYS A 160 17.38 -14.39 4.37
N ASP A 161 16.17 -13.91 4.05
CA ASP A 161 15.49 -14.22 2.79
C ASP A 161 16.32 -13.82 1.56
N PHE A 162 17.11 -12.74 1.63
CA PHE A 162 18.03 -12.32 0.55
C PHE A 162 19.18 -13.29 0.33
N LYS A 163 19.68 -13.92 1.38
CA LYS A 163 20.82 -14.85 1.28
C LYS A 163 20.45 -16.17 0.58
N HIS A 164 19.19 -16.56 0.63
CA HIS A 164 18.73 -17.80 0.02
C HIS A 164 18.33 -17.66 -1.46
N ARG A 165 18.39 -16.43 -2.01
CA ARG A 165 18.08 -16.13 -3.43
C ARG A 165 19.31 -16.00 -4.32
N ARG A 166 20.51 -16.15 -3.76
CA ARG A 166 21.80 -16.16 -4.50
C ARG A 166 22.29 -17.64 -4.62
#